data_8f1cc2d61c92df7ce0403ec2c71f7ebf
#
_entry.id   8f1cc2d61c92df7ce0403ec2c71f7ebf
#
_cell.length_a   1.000
_cell.length_b   1.000
_cell.length_c   1.000
_cell.angle_alpha   90.00
_cell.angle_beta   90.00
_cell.angle_gamma   90.00
#
_symmetry.space_group_name_H-M   'P 1'
#
loop_
_entity.id
_entity.type
_entity.pdbx_description
1 polymer ?
#
loop_
_entity_poly.entity_id
_entity_poly.type
_entity_poly.pdbx_seq_one_letter_code
_entity_poly.pdbx_strand_id
1 'polypeptide(L)'
;RHNRLRCDRGWDIDLDDGSSNYQIYNNLCLNGGIKLREGFYRTVENNIIVNNTLHPHLWFKNSGDVFSRNIVMTKYKPISVRGWGREVDYNIFADSLAYLAARQLGGDAHSIVTTVKFMDAAKGNFNVADDSEVVTKGGFRNFPMNNFGVLSSRLKRLAASPVMPVPLVAGHAT
;
A
#
# COMPACT_ATOMS: atom_id res chain seq x y z
N ARG A 1 1.99 10.53 6.64
CA ARG A 1 3.03 10.26 5.64
C ARG A 1 4.37 9.90 6.28
N HIS A 2 5.23 9.24 5.49
CA HIS A 2 6.60 8.87 5.84
C HIS A 2 6.67 7.99 7.11
N ASN A 3 5.75 7.04 7.20
CA ASN A 3 5.77 6.05 8.27
C ASN A 3 6.25 4.70 7.71
N ARG A 4 6.94 3.94 8.56
CA ARG A 4 7.18 2.51 8.38
C ARG A 4 6.38 1.78 9.44
N LEU A 5 5.45 0.95 9.02
CA LEU A 5 4.47 0.32 9.87
C LEU A 5 4.54 -1.20 9.70
N ARG A 6 4.39 -1.94 10.80
CA ARG A 6 4.28 -3.38 10.79
C ARG A 6 3.25 -3.82 11.82
N CYS A 7 2.18 -4.41 11.35
CA CYS A 7 1.19 -5.07 12.19
C CYS A 7 1.05 -6.52 11.74
N ASP A 8 1.38 -7.47 12.62
CA ASP A 8 1.34 -8.90 12.31
C ASP A 8 -0.03 -9.53 12.61
N ARG A 9 -0.95 -8.80 13.27
CA ARG A 9 -2.27 -9.31 13.70
C ARG A 9 -3.43 -8.34 13.43
N GLY A 10 -3.29 -7.47 12.45
CA GLY A 10 -4.30 -6.47 12.09
C GLY A 10 -3.87 -5.71 10.86
N TRP A 11 -4.10 -4.41 10.85
CA TRP A 11 -3.76 -3.53 9.74
C TRP A 11 -2.63 -2.57 10.14
N ASP A 12 -1.74 -2.25 9.19
CA ASP A 12 -0.68 -1.25 9.38
C ASP A 12 -1.30 0.15 9.53
N ILE A 13 -2.35 0.41 8.74
CA ILE A 13 -3.17 1.61 8.83
C ILE A 13 -4.63 1.15 8.88
N ASP A 14 -5.32 1.52 9.93
CA ASP A 14 -6.72 1.18 10.15
C ASP A 14 -7.56 2.46 10.28
N LEU A 15 -8.38 2.73 9.27
CA LEU A 15 -9.38 3.78 9.33
C LEU A 15 -10.75 3.14 9.50
N ASP A 16 -11.24 3.16 10.73
CA ASP A 16 -12.48 2.50 11.15
C ASP A 16 -13.59 3.52 11.43
N ASP A 17 -14.83 3.03 11.50
CA ASP A 17 -16.03 3.73 11.98
C ASP A 17 -16.19 5.17 11.47
N GLY A 18 -16.24 5.35 10.15
CA GLY A 18 -16.53 6.65 9.54
C GLY A 18 -15.34 7.61 9.44
N SER A 19 -14.12 7.13 9.70
CA SER A 19 -12.89 7.93 9.55
C SER A 19 -12.79 8.57 8.17
N SER A 20 -12.82 9.90 8.11
CA SER A 20 -12.94 10.68 6.87
C SER A 20 -11.91 11.81 6.79
N ASN A 21 -11.70 12.34 5.58
CA ASN A 21 -10.80 13.47 5.31
C ASN A 21 -9.32 13.18 5.63
N TYR A 22 -8.84 11.97 5.30
CA TYR A 22 -7.44 11.59 5.49
C TYR A 22 -6.65 11.65 4.19
N GLN A 23 -5.40 12.06 4.33
CA GLN A 23 -4.37 11.92 3.30
C GLN A 23 -3.29 10.94 3.77
N ILE A 24 -3.16 9.81 3.11
CA ILE A 24 -2.27 8.70 3.45
C ILE A 24 -1.32 8.48 2.28
N TYR A 25 -0.09 8.95 2.40
CA TYR A 25 0.85 8.89 1.29
C TYR A 25 2.31 8.71 1.76
N ASN A 26 3.12 8.13 0.89
CA ASN A 26 4.53 7.87 1.16
C ASN A 26 4.73 7.07 2.46
N ASN A 27 3.96 5.99 2.64
CA ASN A 27 4.12 5.09 3.77
C ASN A 27 4.59 3.72 3.28
N LEU A 28 5.34 3.04 4.12
CA LEU A 28 5.74 1.65 3.94
C LEU A 28 4.96 0.79 4.93
N CYS A 29 4.00 0.02 4.40
CA CYS A 29 3.16 -0.93 5.13
C CYS A 29 3.72 -2.35 4.92
N LEU A 30 4.25 -2.97 5.96
CA LEU A 30 5.03 -4.20 5.83
C LEU A 30 4.18 -5.47 5.87
N ASN A 31 3.22 -5.59 6.79
CA ASN A 31 2.46 -6.83 6.97
C ASN A 31 0.95 -6.65 7.10
N GLY A 32 0.47 -5.54 7.65
CA GLY A 32 -0.95 -5.36 7.95
C GLY A 32 -1.76 -4.80 6.78
N GLY A 33 -1.12 -4.10 5.84
CA GLY A 33 -1.83 -3.41 4.77
C GLY A 33 -2.61 -2.18 5.25
N ILE A 34 -3.56 -1.74 4.43
CA ILE A 34 -4.37 -0.54 4.71
C ILE A 34 -5.84 -0.92 4.70
N LYS A 35 -6.52 -0.77 5.85
CA LYS A 35 -7.97 -0.91 5.93
C LYS A 35 -8.62 0.47 5.86
N LEU A 36 -9.59 0.59 4.98
CA LEU A 36 -10.49 1.73 4.87
C LEU A 36 -11.91 1.21 5.04
N ARG A 37 -12.48 1.40 6.21
CA ARG A 37 -13.87 1.05 6.48
C ARG A 37 -14.77 2.19 6.03
N GLU A 38 -16.05 2.19 6.35
CA GLU A 38 -16.97 3.28 5.97
C GLU A 38 -16.39 4.65 6.34
N GLY A 39 -16.52 5.61 5.44
CA GLY A 39 -16.00 6.96 5.57
C GLY A 39 -15.92 7.66 4.23
N PHE A 40 -15.42 8.88 4.21
CA PHE A 40 -15.46 9.75 3.04
C PHE A 40 -14.14 10.52 2.84
N TYR A 41 -13.84 10.82 1.56
CA TYR A 41 -12.78 11.72 1.14
C TYR A 41 -11.39 11.33 1.67
N ARG A 42 -11.05 10.04 1.58
CA ARG A 42 -9.72 9.54 1.92
C ARG A 42 -8.89 9.40 0.66
N THR A 43 -7.72 10.01 0.65
CA THR A 43 -6.74 9.87 -0.45
C THR A 43 -5.58 9.00 0.03
N VAL A 44 -5.42 7.86 -0.62
CA VAL A 44 -4.34 6.90 -0.35
C VAL A 44 -3.48 6.78 -1.59
N GLU A 45 -2.28 7.34 -1.54
CA GLU A 45 -1.47 7.55 -2.74
C GLU A 45 0.01 7.30 -2.48
N ASN A 46 0.69 6.68 -3.46
CA ASN A 46 2.13 6.49 -3.43
C ASN A 46 2.64 5.77 -2.17
N ASN A 47 1.93 4.74 -1.71
CA ASN A 47 2.37 3.90 -0.61
C ASN A 47 2.93 2.56 -1.15
N ILE A 48 3.75 1.89 -0.34
CA ILE A 48 4.20 0.52 -0.59
C ILE A 48 3.48 -0.40 0.39
N ILE A 49 2.75 -1.39 -0.12
CA ILE A 49 2.03 -2.38 0.69
C ILE A 49 2.63 -3.76 0.36
N VAL A 50 3.47 -4.27 1.27
CA VAL A 50 4.37 -5.40 0.99
C VAL A 50 3.67 -6.74 1.09
N ASN A 51 3.40 -7.25 2.29
CA ASN A 51 2.87 -8.61 2.51
C ASN A 51 1.35 -8.64 2.70
N ASN A 52 0.68 -7.56 2.33
CA ASN A 52 -0.77 -7.43 2.45
C ASN A 52 -1.28 -6.49 1.35
N THR A 53 -2.46 -5.89 1.54
CA THR A 53 -3.17 -5.19 0.48
C THR A 53 -4.06 -4.06 1.02
N LEU A 54 -4.89 -3.51 0.13
CA LEU A 54 -6.03 -2.70 0.49
C LEU A 54 -7.18 -3.58 0.98
N HIS A 55 -7.78 -3.20 2.11
CA HIS A 55 -8.98 -3.78 2.70
C HIS A 55 -10.11 -2.74 2.67
N PRO A 56 -10.84 -2.60 1.57
CA PRO A 56 -11.99 -1.69 1.49
C PRO A 56 -13.19 -2.38 2.13
N HIS A 57 -13.67 -1.85 3.25
CA HIS A 57 -14.79 -2.40 3.98
C HIS A 57 -15.95 -1.40 4.00
N LEU A 58 -17.15 -1.86 3.62
CA LEU A 58 -18.39 -1.08 3.68
C LEU A 58 -18.32 0.27 2.92
N TRP A 59 -17.62 0.31 1.78
CA TRP A 59 -17.52 1.55 1.01
C TRP A 59 -18.85 1.95 0.39
N PHE A 60 -19.13 3.25 0.43
CA PHE A 60 -20.30 3.85 -0.20
C PHE A 60 -19.99 4.30 -1.64
N LYS A 61 -21.02 4.33 -2.50
CA LYS A 61 -20.88 4.77 -3.89
C LYS A 61 -20.34 6.19 -4.03
N ASN A 62 -20.64 7.05 -3.06
CA ASN A 62 -20.27 8.46 -3.04
C ASN A 62 -19.19 8.77 -2.00
N SER A 63 -18.39 7.80 -1.61
CA SER A 63 -17.36 8.01 -0.57
C SER A 63 -16.32 9.07 -0.95
N GLY A 64 -16.10 9.29 -2.23
CA GLY A 64 -15.09 10.24 -2.73
C GLY A 64 -13.65 9.79 -2.47
N ASP A 65 -13.45 8.52 -2.11
CA ASP A 65 -12.13 7.95 -1.83
C ASP A 65 -11.28 7.84 -3.10
N VAL A 66 -9.98 7.97 -2.90
CA VAL A 66 -8.95 7.77 -3.91
C VAL A 66 -7.93 6.76 -3.42
N PHE A 67 -7.64 5.76 -4.25
CA PHE A 67 -6.54 4.81 -4.03
C PHE A 67 -5.75 4.68 -5.31
N SER A 68 -4.60 5.38 -5.40
CA SER A 68 -3.83 5.48 -6.65
C SER A 68 -2.32 5.46 -6.44
N ARG A 69 -1.59 5.03 -7.46
CA ARG A 69 -0.11 4.97 -7.49
C ARG A 69 0.52 4.22 -6.32
N ASN A 70 -0.22 3.28 -5.73
CA ASN A 70 0.32 2.42 -4.68
C ASN A 70 0.96 1.17 -5.29
N ILE A 71 2.05 0.69 -4.69
CA ILE A 71 2.60 -0.63 -4.99
C ILE A 71 1.82 -1.65 -4.16
N VAL A 72 1.16 -2.59 -4.84
CA VAL A 72 0.28 -3.61 -4.23
C VAL A 72 0.80 -5.00 -4.57
N MET A 73 1.22 -5.74 -3.55
CA MET A 73 1.83 -7.05 -3.73
C MET A 73 0.82 -8.21 -3.77
N THR A 74 -0.40 -8.00 -3.25
CA THR A 74 -1.44 -9.05 -3.19
C THR A 74 -2.81 -8.49 -3.56
N LYS A 75 -3.76 -9.39 -3.89
CA LYS A 75 -5.14 -9.01 -4.27
C LYS A 75 -5.87 -8.28 -3.14
N TYR A 76 -6.70 -7.32 -3.49
CA TYR A 76 -7.58 -6.62 -2.54
C TYR A 76 -8.50 -7.58 -1.77
N LYS A 77 -8.87 -7.19 -0.56
CA LYS A 77 -9.77 -7.94 0.32
C LYS A 77 -11.03 -7.13 0.63
N PRO A 78 -11.93 -6.94 -0.35
CA PRO A 78 -13.14 -6.15 -0.16
C PRO A 78 -14.17 -6.88 0.71
N ILE A 79 -14.89 -6.11 1.55
CA ILE A 79 -16.07 -6.57 2.28
C ILE A 79 -17.20 -5.55 2.05
N SER A 80 -18.31 -6.00 1.44
CA SER A 80 -19.52 -5.19 1.24
C SER A 80 -19.25 -3.83 0.55
N VAL A 81 -18.41 -3.82 -0.48
CA VAL A 81 -18.10 -2.62 -1.25
C VAL A 81 -19.28 -2.33 -2.20
N ARG A 82 -19.89 -1.14 -2.08
CA ARG A 82 -21.01 -0.68 -2.88
C ARG A 82 -20.60 0.22 -4.04
N GLY A 83 -19.37 0.64 -4.08
CA GLY A 83 -18.74 1.46 -5.11
C GLY A 83 -17.29 1.74 -4.79
N TRP A 84 -16.50 2.08 -5.80
CA TRP A 84 -15.04 2.22 -5.70
C TRP A 84 -14.61 3.68 -5.47
N GLY A 85 -15.40 4.45 -4.75
CA GLY A 85 -15.08 5.83 -4.44
C GLY A 85 -15.06 6.73 -5.67
N ARG A 86 -14.14 7.68 -5.69
CA ARG A 86 -13.89 8.57 -6.84
C ARG A 86 -12.90 7.95 -7.82
N GLU A 87 -11.84 7.30 -7.33
CA GLU A 87 -10.78 6.72 -8.16
C GLU A 87 -10.07 5.58 -7.40
N VAL A 88 -10.15 4.38 -7.93
CA VAL A 88 -9.26 3.27 -7.57
C VAL A 88 -8.58 2.83 -8.86
N ASP A 89 -7.41 3.42 -9.14
CA ASP A 89 -6.74 3.26 -10.43
C ASP A 89 -5.26 3.68 -10.37
N TYR A 90 -4.52 3.45 -11.47
CA TYR A 90 -3.10 3.80 -11.61
C TYR A 90 -2.20 3.13 -10.56
N ASN A 91 -2.62 1.98 -10.02
CA ASN A 91 -1.81 1.23 -9.05
C ASN A 91 -0.83 0.30 -9.77
N ILE A 92 0.18 -0.15 -9.04
CA ILE A 92 1.22 -1.04 -9.53
C ILE A 92 1.05 -2.40 -8.86
N PHE A 93 0.69 -3.42 -9.63
CA PHE A 93 0.54 -4.79 -9.14
C PHE A 93 1.79 -5.60 -9.46
N ALA A 94 2.31 -6.30 -8.45
CA ALA A 94 3.38 -7.27 -8.64
C ALA A 94 2.88 -8.63 -9.15
N ASP A 95 1.56 -8.89 -9.04
CA ASP A 95 0.90 -10.14 -9.40
C ASP A 95 -0.24 -9.90 -10.39
N SER A 96 -0.21 -10.63 -11.52
CA SER A 96 -1.24 -10.53 -12.56
C SER A 96 -2.62 -11.02 -12.10
N LEU A 97 -2.68 -12.04 -11.25
CA LEU A 97 -3.96 -12.54 -10.73
C LEU A 97 -4.60 -11.53 -9.77
N ALA A 98 -3.78 -10.83 -8.98
CA ALA A 98 -4.25 -9.75 -8.12
C ALA A 98 -4.83 -8.60 -8.95
N TYR A 99 -4.15 -8.21 -10.04
CA TYR A 99 -4.64 -7.20 -10.97
C TYR A 99 -5.97 -7.63 -11.64
N LEU A 100 -6.03 -8.85 -12.18
CA LEU A 100 -7.25 -9.35 -12.81
C LEU A 100 -8.44 -9.37 -11.83
N ALA A 101 -8.20 -9.75 -10.58
CA ALA A 101 -9.22 -9.70 -9.54
C ALA A 101 -9.70 -8.26 -9.28
N ALA A 102 -8.79 -7.28 -9.22
CA ALA A 102 -9.15 -5.87 -9.08
C ALA A 102 -9.97 -5.36 -10.27
N ARG A 103 -9.59 -5.74 -11.50
CA ARG A 103 -10.33 -5.44 -12.72
C ARG A 103 -11.76 -6.01 -12.71
N GLN A 104 -11.93 -7.24 -12.25
CA GLN A 104 -13.26 -7.85 -12.12
C GLN A 104 -14.15 -7.13 -11.12
N LEU A 105 -13.56 -6.48 -10.12
CA LEU A 105 -14.28 -5.66 -9.15
C LEU A 105 -14.63 -4.26 -9.69
N GLY A 106 -14.16 -3.88 -10.88
CA GLY A 106 -14.49 -2.63 -11.54
C GLY A 106 -13.53 -1.47 -11.30
N GLY A 107 -12.39 -1.70 -10.62
CA GLY A 107 -11.30 -0.73 -10.45
C GLY A 107 -10.13 -0.96 -11.41
N ASP A 108 -9.07 -0.18 -11.24
CA ASP A 108 -7.73 -0.37 -11.79
C ASP A 108 -7.65 -0.47 -13.33
N ALA A 109 -8.45 0.37 -14.03
CA ALA A 109 -8.51 0.35 -15.49
C ALA A 109 -7.18 0.68 -16.17
N HIS A 110 -6.40 1.58 -15.57
CA HIS A 110 -5.12 2.08 -16.08
C HIS A 110 -3.94 1.67 -15.18
N SER A 111 -4.18 0.77 -14.22
CA SER A 111 -3.14 0.19 -13.39
C SER A 111 -2.26 -0.76 -14.19
N ILE A 112 -1.02 -0.94 -13.75
CA ILE A 112 -0.05 -1.79 -14.45
C ILE A 112 0.31 -3.03 -13.66
N VAL A 113 0.70 -4.08 -14.39
CA VAL A 113 1.34 -5.27 -13.82
C VAL A 113 2.80 -5.24 -14.23
N THR A 114 3.70 -5.26 -13.26
CA THR A 114 5.13 -5.29 -13.54
C THR A 114 5.93 -5.94 -12.40
N THR A 115 7.16 -6.33 -12.69
CA THR A 115 8.07 -6.83 -11.66
C THR A 115 8.45 -5.71 -10.70
N VAL A 116 8.10 -5.87 -9.43
CA VAL A 116 8.52 -4.95 -8.37
C VAL A 116 9.79 -5.49 -7.71
N LYS A 117 10.91 -4.84 -8.00
CA LYS A 117 12.23 -5.19 -7.44
C LYS A 117 12.70 -4.08 -6.51
N PHE A 118 12.65 -4.34 -5.21
CA PHE A 118 13.22 -3.44 -4.21
C PHE A 118 14.74 -3.54 -4.15
N MET A 119 15.43 -2.45 -3.88
CA MET A 119 16.90 -2.38 -3.86
C MET A 119 17.53 -3.29 -2.81
N ASP A 120 17.05 -3.28 -1.58
CA ASP A 120 17.50 -4.16 -0.49
C ASP A 120 16.43 -4.24 0.61
N ALA A 121 15.36 -4.97 0.32
CA ALA A 121 14.24 -5.12 1.25
C ALA A 121 14.66 -5.74 2.59
N ALA A 122 15.63 -6.67 2.57
CA ALA A 122 16.14 -7.32 3.77
C ALA A 122 16.79 -6.33 4.75
N LYS A 123 17.40 -5.25 4.21
CA LYS A 123 17.93 -4.15 5.00
C LYS A 123 16.97 -2.97 5.15
N GLY A 124 15.72 -3.13 4.71
CA GLY A 124 14.69 -2.11 4.82
C GLY A 124 14.74 -1.02 3.75
N ASN A 125 15.51 -1.23 2.67
CA ASN A 125 15.52 -0.36 1.51
C ASN A 125 14.51 -0.84 0.47
N PHE A 126 13.31 -0.27 0.50
CA PHE A 126 12.22 -0.56 -0.41
C PHE A 126 12.13 0.42 -1.59
N ASN A 127 13.18 1.20 -1.85
CA ASN A 127 13.26 1.97 -3.09
C ASN A 127 13.30 1.03 -4.29
N VAL A 128 12.77 1.51 -5.40
CA VAL A 128 12.85 0.87 -6.71
C VAL A 128 13.78 1.69 -7.62
N ALA A 129 14.33 1.08 -8.66
CA ALA A 129 15.17 1.80 -9.62
C ALA A 129 14.34 2.88 -10.34
N ASP A 130 14.93 4.06 -10.55
CA ASP A 130 14.23 5.20 -11.16
C ASP A 130 13.86 4.95 -12.64
N ASP A 131 14.56 4.06 -13.31
CA ASP A 131 14.29 3.61 -14.68
C ASP A 131 13.33 2.41 -14.75
N SER A 132 12.88 1.87 -13.61
CA SER A 132 11.93 0.77 -13.56
C SER A 132 10.55 1.17 -14.10
N GLU A 133 9.78 0.18 -14.58
CA GLU A 133 8.40 0.42 -15.00
C GLU A 133 7.50 0.88 -13.84
N VAL A 134 7.83 0.53 -12.61
CA VAL A 134 7.16 1.01 -11.41
C VAL A 134 7.15 2.54 -11.35
N VAL A 135 8.27 3.18 -11.72
CA VAL A 135 8.43 4.64 -11.77
C VAL A 135 7.95 5.19 -13.11
N THR A 136 8.49 4.68 -14.22
CA THR A 136 8.32 5.29 -15.55
C THR A 136 6.91 5.11 -16.13
N LYS A 137 6.25 3.98 -15.84
CA LYS A 137 4.89 3.69 -16.30
C LYS A 137 3.86 3.79 -15.17
N GLY A 138 4.20 3.31 -13.97
CA GLY A 138 3.31 3.31 -12.80
C GLY A 138 3.18 4.67 -12.11
N GLY A 139 4.11 5.59 -12.35
CA GLY A 139 4.10 6.92 -11.75
C GLY A 139 4.38 6.92 -10.25
N PHE A 140 4.87 5.81 -9.70
CA PHE A 140 5.34 5.75 -8.31
C PHE A 140 6.58 6.63 -8.12
N ARG A 141 6.71 7.23 -6.95
CA ARG A 141 7.86 8.06 -6.58
C ARG A 141 8.52 7.52 -5.34
N ASN A 142 9.83 7.25 -5.43
CA ASN A 142 10.63 6.93 -4.25
C ASN A 142 10.50 8.04 -3.20
N PHE A 143 10.52 7.66 -1.93
CA PHE A 143 10.45 8.61 -0.82
C PHE A 143 11.48 8.21 0.27
N PRO A 144 11.91 9.14 1.15
CA PRO A 144 12.89 8.84 2.17
C PRO A 144 12.42 7.76 3.14
N MET A 145 12.96 6.53 3.02
CA MET A 145 12.57 5.38 3.84
C MET A 145 13.47 5.18 5.08
N ASN A 146 14.44 6.06 5.29
CA ASN A 146 15.36 6.03 6.43
C ASN A 146 15.02 7.05 7.53
N ASN A 147 14.03 7.93 7.26
CA ASN A 147 13.67 9.03 8.14
C ASN A 147 12.38 8.75 8.92
N PHE A 148 12.18 7.51 9.33
CA PHE A 148 11.02 7.11 10.11
C PHE A 148 11.34 6.96 11.60
N GLY A 149 10.26 6.99 12.39
CA GLY A 149 10.30 6.64 13.80
C GLY A 149 10.99 7.69 14.65
N VAL A 150 11.75 7.24 15.64
CA VAL A 150 12.38 8.12 16.61
C VAL A 150 13.53 8.89 16.00
N LEU A 151 13.42 10.21 15.91
CA LEU A 151 14.44 11.08 15.33
C LEU A 151 15.57 11.40 16.32
N SER A 152 15.27 11.44 17.64
CA SER A 152 16.28 11.66 18.68
C SER A 152 17.32 10.54 18.68
N SER A 153 18.59 10.87 18.49
CA SER A 153 19.71 9.92 18.49
C SER A 153 19.82 9.12 19.80
N ARG A 154 19.49 9.73 20.93
CA ARG A 154 19.43 9.09 22.24
C ARG A 154 18.31 8.04 22.30
N LEU A 155 17.10 8.40 21.90
CA LEU A 155 15.94 7.50 21.96
C LEU A 155 16.04 6.42 20.87
N LYS A 156 16.62 6.73 19.72
CA LYS A 156 16.83 5.77 18.64
C LYS A 156 17.71 4.59 19.06
N ARG A 157 18.67 4.80 19.96
CA ARG A 157 19.51 3.73 20.51
C ARG A 157 18.73 2.79 21.45
N LEU A 158 17.66 3.28 22.06
CA LEU A 158 16.78 2.50 22.96
C LEU A 158 15.67 1.77 22.19
N ALA A 159 15.35 2.22 20.99
CA ALA A 159 14.35 1.58 20.14
C ALA A 159 14.93 0.31 19.51
N ALA A 160 14.25 -0.81 19.68
CA ALA A 160 14.61 -2.05 18.98
C ALA A 160 14.52 -1.87 17.47
N SER A 161 15.52 -2.37 16.73
CA SER A 161 15.44 -2.42 15.28
C SER A 161 14.31 -3.36 14.86
N PRO A 162 13.40 -2.94 13.97
CA PRO A 162 12.34 -3.81 13.49
C PRO A 162 12.92 -4.95 12.67
N VAL A 163 12.42 -6.16 12.87
CA VAL A 163 12.70 -7.27 11.97
C VAL A 163 11.97 -7.02 10.66
N MET A 164 12.70 -6.98 9.53
CA MET A 164 12.10 -6.81 8.22
C MET A 164 11.43 -8.12 7.77
N PRO A 165 10.14 -8.09 7.37
CA PRO A 165 9.54 -9.27 6.77
C PRO A 165 10.12 -9.52 5.38
N VAL A 166 10.17 -10.78 5.00
CA VAL A 166 10.50 -11.14 3.62
C VAL A 166 9.30 -10.79 2.74
N PRO A 167 9.48 -9.99 1.67
CA PRO A 167 8.41 -9.70 0.74
C PRO A 167 7.90 -11.00 0.08
N LEU A 168 6.58 -11.11 -0.06
CA LEU A 168 5.98 -12.19 -0.84
C LEU A 168 6.42 -12.05 -2.30
N VAL A 169 6.93 -13.14 -2.85
CA VAL A 169 7.29 -13.19 -4.28
C VAL A 169 6.03 -13.54 -5.05
N ALA A 170 5.66 -12.70 -6.00
CA ALA A 170 4.56 -13.01 -6.92
C ALA A 170 4.88 -14.30 -7.69
N GLY A 171 3.99 -15.29 -7.61
CA GLY A 171 4.09 -16.50 -8.43
C GLY A 171 4.48 -17.80 -7.71
N HIS A 172 4.61 -17.83 -6.41
CA HIS A 172 4.74 -19.09 -5.65
C HIS A 172 3.47 -19.38 -4.85
N ALA A 173 2.37 -19.66 -5.57
CA ALA A 173 1.27 -20.43 -5.01
C ALA A 173 1.64 -21.91 -5.19
N THR A 174 2.06 -22.57 -4.12
CA THR A 174 2.06 -24.03 -4.02
C THR A 174 0.66 -24.51 -3.70
#